data_4d60d7302f86c4f861a3672a9bd8215b
#
_entry.id   4d60d7302f86c4f861a3672a9bd8215b
#
_cell.length_a   1.000
_cell.length_b   1.000
_cell.length_c   1.000
_cell.angle_alpha   90.00
_cell.angle_beta   90.00
_cell.angle_gamma   90.00
#
_symmetry.space_group_name_H-M   'P 1'
#
loop_
_entity.id
_entity.type
_entity.pdbx_description
1 polymer ?
#
loop_
_entity_poly.entity_id
_entity_poly.type
_entity_poly.pdbx_seq_one_letter_code
_entity_poly.pdbx_strand_id
1 'polypeptide(L)'
;MNKLSHRVEIYLSLGSNIEPEKNIRYALRELSKIFYDLQLSSVYQTEAVGFVGDDFFNMVIKAFSNLNPSKIISELHHIERLTGREVGTGQFNSRTLDIDLILYDDLIDQELNLPRDEILEYAFVLGPLAEINPLGVHPIEGVTYQELWSAFDNTSSKMKKQETLPI
;
A
#
# COMPACT_ATOMS: atom_id res chain seq x y z
N MET A 1 14.25 9.91 28.94
CA MET A 1 13.87 10.31 27.59
C MET A 1 13.06 9.21 26.94
N ASN A 2 11.85 9.51 26.59
CA ASN A 2 10.90 8.49 26.20
C ASN A 2 10.99 8.22 24.70
N LYS A 3 11.57 7.07 24.32
CA LYS A 3 11.70 6.67 22.92
C LYS A 3 10.36 6.48 22.20
N LEU A 4 9.25 6.44 22.95
CA LEU A 4 7.90 6.30 22.39
C LEU A 4 7.40 7.55 21.67
N SER A 5 8.07 8.70 21.82
CA SER A 5 7.66 9.98 21.22
C SER A 5 7.98 10.09 19.73
N HIS A 6 8.63 9.09 19.11
CA HIS A 6 9.08 9.18 17.72
C HIS A 6 8.38 8.20 16.76
N ARG A 7 7.19 7.74 17.14
CA ARG A 7 6.38 6.92 16.23
C ARG A 7 5.76 7.80 15.16
N VAL A 8 6.02 7.44 13.91
CA VAL A 8 5.49 8.13 12.75
C VAL A 8 4.37 7.30 12.16
N GLU A 9 3.30 7.98 11.77
CA GLU A 9 2.20 7.35 11.05
C GLU A 9 2.59 7.11 9.61
N ILE A 10 2.45 5.87 9.15
CA ILE A 10 2.79 5.47 7.80
C ILE A 10 1.61 4.76 7.13
N TYR A 11 1.60 4.81 5.80
CA TYR A 11 0.65 4.04 4.98
C TYR A 11 1.42 3.23 3.96
N LEU A 12 0.99 1.98 3.81
CA LEU A 12 1.58 1.02 2.88
C LEU A 12 0.50 0.58 1.89
N SER A 13 0.86 0.46 0.61
CA SER A 13 0.01 -0.23 -0.35
C SER A 13 0.55 -1.64 -0.57
N LEU A 14 -0.35 -2.60 -0.70
CA LEU A 14 -0.05 -4.01 -0.81
C LEU A 14 -0.78 -4.59 -2.00
N GLY A 15 -0.08 -5.30 -2.86
CA GLY A 15 -0.68 -5.95 -4.02
C GLY A 15 -0.08 -7.33 -4.27
N SER A 16 -0.90 -8.26 -4.76
CA SER A 16 -0.47 -9.60 -5.14
C SER A 16 -1.44 -10.19 -6.17
N ASN A 17 -0.92 -10.88 -7.18
CA ASN A 17 -1.75 -11.64 -8.11
C ASN A 17 -1.32 -13.10 -8.29
N ILE A 18 -0.33 -13.54 -7.51
CA ILE A 18 0.07 -14.95 -7.43
C ILE A 18 -0.23 -15.43 -6.02
N GLU A 19 -1.08 -16.45 -5.88
CA GLU A 19 -1.54 -16.96 -4.59
C GLU A 19 -1.83 -15.80 -3.62
N PRO A 20 -2.70 -14.82 -4.02
CA PRO A 20 -2.78 -13.55 -3.31
C PRO A 20 -3.20 -13.68 -1.85
N GLU A 21 -4.14 -14.58 -1.53
CA GLU A 21 -4.55 -14.77 -0.13
C GLU A 21 -3.40 -15.20 0.76
N LYS A 22 -2.63 -16.19 0.29
CA LYS A 22 -1.47 -16.71 1.00
C LYS A 22 -0.40 -15.63 1.20
N ASN A 23 -0.07 -14.91 0.13
CA ASN A 23 1.00 -13.93 0.16
C ASN A 23 0.62 -12.67 0.94
N ILE A 24 -0.63 -12.25 0.87
CA ILE A 24 -1.12 -11.14 1.70
C ILE A 24 -1.06 -11.51 3.18
N ARG A 25 -1.53 -12.69 3.56
CA ARG A 25 -1.44 -13.13 4.95
C ARG A 25 0.00 -13.20 5.45
N TYR A 26 0.88 -13.72 4.61
CA TYR A 26 2.31 -13.75 4.92
C TYR A 26 2.85 -12.34 5.16
N ALA A 27 2.54 -11.41 4.25
CA ALA A 27 2.96 -10.02 4.38
C ALA A 27 2.46 -9.39 5.68
N LEU A 28 1.18 -9.58 6.01
CA LEU A 28 0.60 -9.02 7.22
C LEU A 28 1.28 -9.53 8.49
N ARG A 29 1.63 -10.82 8.52
CA ARG A 29 2.38 -11.39 9.65
C ARG A 29 3.77 -10.76 9.77
N GLU A 30 4.49 -10.62 8.66
CA GLU A 30 5.82 -10.03 8.68
C GLU A 30 5.79 -8.55 9.02
N LEU A 31 4.83 -7.82 8.47
CA LEU A 31 4.65 -6.40 8.79
C LEU A 31 4.32 -6.17 10.26
N SER A 32 3.53 -7.05 10.86
CA SER A 32 3.17 -6.92 12.28
C SER A 32 4.35 -7.14 13.24
N LYS A 33 5.43 -7.74 12.77
CA LYS A 33 6.67 -7.91 13.55
C LYS A 33 7.52 -6.64 13.53
N ILE A 34 7.35 -5.79 12.53
CA ILE A 34 8.19 -4.61 12.28
C ILE A 34 7.50 -3.32 12.71
N PHE A 35 6.19 -3.23 12.48
CA PHE A 35 5.41 -2.02 12.69
C PHE A 35 4.38 -2.20 13.80
N TYR A 36 3.82 -1.08 14.26
CA TYR A 36 2.88 -1.03 15.38
C TYR A 36 1.47 -0.69 14.90
N ASP A 37 0.47 -1.25 15.58
CA ASP A 37 -0.93 -0.85 15.46
C ASP A 37 -1.46 -0.85 14.02
N LEU A 38 -1.30 -1.96 13.32
CA LEU A 38 -1.76 -2.10 11.95
C LEU A 38 -3.28 -1.95 11.86
N GLN A 39 -3.72 -1.09 10.96
CA GLN A 39 -5.12 -0.93 10.59
C GLN A 39 -5.26 -1.21 9.10
N LEU A 40 -6.15 -2.11 8.75
CA LEU A 40 -6.26 -2.64 7.38
C LEU A 40 -7.47 -2.07 6.68
N SER A 41 -7.32 -1.71 5.40
CA SER A 41 -8.46 -1.48 4.52
C SER A 41 -9.08 -2.82 4.14
N SER A 42 -10.23 -2.75 3.48
CA SER A 42 -10.76 -3.90 2.75
C SER A 42 -9.78 -4.29 1.65
N VAL A 43 -9.87 -5.54 1.20
CA VAL A 43 -9.12 -6.02 0.05
C VAL A 43 -9.97 -5.83 -1.19
N TYR A 44 -9.37 -5.31 -2.27
CA TYR A 44 -10.05 -5.07 -3.53
C TYR A 44 -9.39 -5.89 -4.64
N GLN A 45 -10.21 -6.54 -5.44
CA GLN A 45 -9.78 -7.26 -6.62
C GLN A 45 -9.80 -6.32 -7.82
N THR A 46 -8.71 -6.26 -8.57
CA THR A 46 -8.59 -5.43 -9.77
C THR A 46 -7.98 -6.22 -10.90
N GLU A 47 -8.30 -5.84 -12.14
CA GLU A 47 -7.68 -6.44 -13.31
C GLU A 47 -6.20 -6.07 -13.41
N ALA A 48 -5.39 -6.98 -13.98
CA ALA A 48 -3.98 -6.71 -14.24
C ALA A 48 -3.84 -5.55 -15.23
N VAL A 49 -2.91 -4.63 -14.91
CA VAL A 49 -2.64 -3.43 -15.73
C VAL A 49 -1.41 -3.65 -16.59
N GLY A 50 -1.56 -3.50 -17.90
CA GLY A 50 -0.44 -3.51 -18.85
C GLY A 50 0.06 -4.88 -19.25
N PHE A 51 -0.59 -5.98 -18.82
CA PHE A 51 -0.25 -7.34 -19.25
C PHE A 51 -1.46 -8.27 -19.05
N VAL A 52 -1.39 -9.43 -19.68
CA VAL A 52 -2.39 -10.48 -19.49
C VAL A 52 -1.94 -11.36 -18.33
N GLY A 53 -2.74 -11.43 -17.28
CA GLY A 53 -2.44 -12.22 -16.09
C GLY A 53 -3.62 -12.25 -15.13
N ASP A 54 -3.43 -12.92 -14.00
CA ASP A 54 -4.46 -13.00 -12.97
C ASP A 54 -4.72 -11.62 -12.34
N ASP A 55 -5.93 -11.45 -11.84
CA ASP A 55 -6.32 -10.22 -11.16
C ASP A 55 -5.48 -10.00 -9.90
N PHE A 56 -5.26 -8.73 -9.58
CA PHE A 56 -4.58 -8.34 -8.35
C PHE A 56 -5.56 -8.25 -7.20
N PHE A 57 -5.09 -8.60 -6.01
CA PHE A 57 -5.70 -8.23 -4.76
C PHE A 57 -4.88 -7.08 -4.17
N ASN A 58 -5.54 -5.99 -3.83
CA ASN A 58 -4.91 -4.76 -3.36
C ASN A 58 -5.53 -4.30 -2.05
N MET A 59 -4.71 -3.73 -1.18
CA MET A 59 -5.18 -3.10 0.05
C MET A 59 -4.21 -2.02 0.49
N VAL A 60 -4.64 -1.18 1.43
CA VAL A 60 -3.80 -0.19 2.09
C VAL A 60 -3.80 -0.46 3.59
N ILE A 61 -2.65 -0.28 4.19
CA ILE A 61 -2.41 -0.52 5.61
C ILE A 61 -1.89 0.75 6.25
N LYS A 62 -2.54 1.17 7.34
CA LYS A 62 -2.01 2.19 8.23
C LYS A 62 -1.21 1.50 9.33
N ALA A 63 -0.07 2.05 9.70
CA ALA A 63 0.74 1.56 10.79
C ALA A 63 1.55 2.69 11.40
N PHE A 64 2.30 2.38 12.44
CA PHE A 64 3.23 3.31 13.07
C PHE A 64 4.62 2.70 13.09
N SER A 65 5.64 3.54 12.94
CA SER A 65 7.03 3.09 12.87
C SER A 65 7.97 4.06 13.56
N ASN A 66 9.05 3.50 14.12
CA ASN A 66 10.18 4.28 14.63
C ASN A 66 11.33 4.37 13.60
N LEU A 67 11.16 3.75 12.44
CA LEU A 67 12.21 3.69 11.42
C LEU A 67 12.11 4.90 10.49
N ASN A 68 13.24 5.29 9.89
CA ASN A 68 13.23 6.29 8.84
C ASN A 68 12.70 5.69 7.53
N PRO A 69 12.31 6.52 6.53
CA PRO A 69 11.70 6.02 5.30
C PRO A 69 12.57 5.02 4.53
N SER A 70 13.87 5.29 4.42
CA SER A 70 14.79 4.42 3.68
C SER A 70 14.87 3.03 4.32
N LYS A 71 14.87 2.97 5.63
CA LYS A 71 14.91 1.69 6.36
C LYS A 71 13.59 0.94 6.17
N ILE A 72 12.47 1.64 6.21
CA ILE A 72 11.16 1.03 5.93
C ILE A 72 11.16 0.41 4.54
N ILE A 73 11.57 1.16 3.52
CA ILE A 73 11.61 0.67 2.14
C ILE A 73 12.47 -0.58 2.03
N SER A 74 13.63 -0.59 2.70
CA SER A 74 14.51 -1.76 2.74
C SER A 74 13.83 -2.98 3.35
N GLU A 75 13.11 -2.80 4.46
CA GLU A 75 12.38 -3.89 5.12
C GLU A 75 11.24 -4.43 4.23
N LEU A 76 10.54 -3.54 3.51
CA LEU A 76 9.50 -3.97 2.60
C LEU A 76 10.05 -4.81 1.45
N HIS A 77 11.18 -4.40 0.87
CA HIS A 77 11.85 -5.17 -0.18
C HIS A 77 12.30 -6.54 0.34
N HIS A 78 12.74 -6.61 1.59
CA HIS A 78 13.13 -7.87 2.20
C HIS A 78 11.94 -8.84 2.28
N ILE A 79 10.78 -8.35 2.72
CA ILE A 79 9.55 -9.16 2.77
C ILE A 79 9.16 -9.63 1.36
N GLU A 80 9.24 -8.77 0.37
CA GLU A 80 8.95 -9.13 -1.02
C GLU A 80 9.86 -10.27 -1.51
N ARG A 81 11.15 -10.19 -1.22
CA ARG A 81 12.12 -11.22 -1.61
C ARG A 81 11.82 -12.58 -0.98
N LEU A 82 11.35 -12.58 0.27
CA LEU A 82 11.01 -13.82 0.96
C LEU A 82 9.81 -14.55 0.34
N THR A 83 9.00 -13.86 -0.47
CA THR A 83 7.89 -14.50 -1.19
C THR A 83 8.30 -15.03 -2.57
N GLY A 84 9.56 -14.95 -2.91
CA GLY A 84 10.08 -15.47 -4.17
C GLY A 84 9.99 -14.50 -5.35
N ARG A 85 9.80 -13.20 -5.09
CA ARG A 85 9.83 -12.20 -6.15
C ARG A 85 11.21 -12.16 -6.80
N GLU A 86 11.28 -12.33 -8.12
CA GLU A 86 12.54 -12.22 -8.85
C GLU A 86 12.88 -10.76 -9.09
N VAL A 87 14.08 -10.38 -8.64
CA VAL A 87 14.63 -9.04 -8.85
C VAL A 87 15.11 -8.93 -10.29
N GLY A 88 14.69 -7.91 -11.02
CA GLY A 88 15.19 -7.61 -12.36
C GLY A 88 14.25 -7.96 -13.51
N THR A 89 13.15 -8.65 -13.28
CA THR A 89 12.12 -8.87 -14.30
C THR A 89 11.21 -7.65 -14.46
N GLY A 90 11.53 -6.62 -13.85
CA GLY A 90 11.05 -5.28 -13.60
C GLY A 90 10.03 -4.64 -14.52
N GLN A 91 9.13 -5.36 -15.10
CA GLN A 91 8.06 -4.78 -15.90
C GLN A 91 6.71 -5.26 -15.39
N PHE A 92 5.64 -4.84 -16.09
CA PHE A 92 4.27 -5.19 -15.73
C PHE A 92 4.05 -6.72 -15.81
N ASN A 93 4.66 -7.44 -14.89
CA ASN A 93 4.55 -8.88 -14.77
C ASN A 93 3.73 -9.24 -13.54
N SER A 94 3.32 -10.50 -13.49
CA SER A 94 2.70 -11.05 -12.29
C SER A 94 3.61 -10.87 -11.07
N ARG A 95 3.03 -10.46 -9.96
CA ARG A 95 3.75 -10.19 -8.71
C ARG A 95 3.27 -11.11 -7.62
N THR A 96 4.21 -11.82 -7.00
CA THR A 96 3.93 -12.60 -5.80
C THR A 96 3.47 -11.66 -4.70
N LEU A 97 4.21 -10.57 -4.51
CA LEU A 97 3.91 -9.57 -3.50
C LEU A 97 4.60 -8.26 -3.85
N ASP A 98 3.86 -7.17 -3.76
CA ASP A 98 4.37 -5.82 -3.98
C ASP A 98 3.91 -4.96 -2.81
N ILE A 99 4.86 -4.37 -2.08
CA ILE A 99 4.57 -3.54 -0.92
C ILE A 99 5.30 -2.20 -1.06
N ASP A 100 4.55 -1.11 -1.09
CA ASP A 100 5.11 0.23 -1.22
C ASP A 100 4.79 1.09 -0.02
N LEU A 101 5.77 1.87 0.44
CA LEU A 101 5.54 2.96 1.36
C LEU A 101 4.94 4.12 0.57
N ILE A 102 3.68 4.46 0.83
CA ILE A 102 2.98 5.51 0.08
C ILE A 102 2.92 6.84 0.80
N LEU A 103 2.95 6.82 2.13
CA LEU A 103 2.94 8.01 2.99
C LEU A 103 3.81 7.77 4.22
N TYR A 104 4.60 8.78 4.57
CA TYR A 104 5.37 8.83 5.81
C TYR A 104 5.03 10.15 6.48
N ASP A 105 4.01 10.13 7.36
CA ASP A 105 3.41 11.34 7.93
C ASP A 105 3.08 12.34 6.80
N ASP A 106 3.50 13.58 6.89
CA ASP A 106 3.31 14.60 5.86
C ASP A 106 4.58 14.86 5.03
N LEU A 107 5.55 13.95 5.09
CA LEU A 107 6.83 14.11 4.42
C LEU A 107 6.66 14.20 2.90
N ILE A 108 7.31 15.22 2.33
CA ILE A 108 7.45 15.38 0.88
C ILE A 108 8.93 15.17 0.55
N ASP A 109 9.23 14.12 -0.18
CA ASP A 109 10.59 13.76 -0.57
C ASP A 109 10.56 13.15 -1.97
N GLN A 110 11.04 13.90 -2.94
CA GLN A 110 11.00 13.49 -4.36
C GLN A 110 11.89 12.28 -4.64
N GLU A 111 13.03 12.19 -3.97
CA GLU A 111 13.97 11.07 -4.18
C GLU A 111 13.35 9.75 -3.73
N LEU A 112 12.56 9.77 -2.67
CA LEU A 112 11.89 8.59 -2.14
C LEU A 112 10.50 8.39 -2.73
N ASN A 113 10.06 9.29 -3.61
CA ASN A 113 8.71 9.32 -4.16
C ASN A 113 7.65 9.31 -3.04
N LEU A 114 7.76 10.28 -2.13
CA LEU A 114 6.80 10.46 -1.04
C LEU A 114 6.19 11.87 -1.11
N PRO A 115 4.87 12.03 -1.03
CA PRO A 115 3.87 10.95 -1.13
C PRO A 115 3.95 10.26 -2.49
N ARG A 116 3.63 8.98 -2.56
CA ARG A 116 3.73 8.26 -3.83
C ARG A 116 2.70 8.74 -4.84
N ASP A 117 3.15 8.84 -6.08
CA ASP A 117 2.31 9.30 -7.20
C ASP A 117 1.09 8.41 -7.41
N GLU A 118 1.22 7.12 -7.13
CA GLU A 118 0.16 6.14 -7.30
C GLU A 118 -1.10 6.46 -6.51
N ILE A 119 -0.99 7.23 -5.43
CA ILE A 119 -2.16 7.67 -4.67
C ILE A 119 -3.14 8.43 -5.57
N LEU A 120 -2.61 9.28 -6.45
CA LEU A 120 -3.43 10.11 -7.33
C LEU A 120 -3.73 9.45 -8.68
N GLU A 121 -3.01 8.38 -9.01
CA GLU A 121 -3.10 7.73 -10.33
C GLU A 121 -4.00 6.50 -10.34
N TYR A 122 -4.06 5.75 -9.23
CA TYR A 122 -4.73 4.45 -9.21
C TYR A 122 -5.84 4.37 -8.18
N ALA A 123 -7.02 3.98 -8.65
CA ALA A 123 -8.18 3.75 -7.79
C ALA A 123 -7.91 2.71 -6.70
N PHE A 124 -7.11 1.68 -7.02
CA PHE A 124 -6.79 0.61 -6.07
C PHE A 124 -5.76 1.01 -5.00
N VAL A 125 -5.28 2.24 -5.04
CA VAL A 125 -4.50 2.86 -3.97
C VAL A 125 -5.33 3.91 -3.26
N LEU A 126 -5.91 4.85 -4.00
CA LEU A 126 -6.67 5.96 -3.41
C LEU A 126 -7.95 5.48 -2.72
N GLY A 127 -8.70 4.56 -3.33
CA GLY A 127 -9.93 4.05 -2.74
C GLY A 127 -9.75 3.42 -1.36
N PRO A 128 -8.85 2.43 -1.21
CA PRO A 128 -8.55 1.85 0.09
C PRO A 128 -7.98 2.85 1.09
N LEU A 129 -7.15 3.79 0.64
CA LEU A 129 -6.62 4.84 1.51
C LEU A 129 -7.75 5.73 2.04
N ALA A 130 -8.66 6.17 1.19
CA ALA A 130 -9.81 6.96 1.59
C ALA A 130 -10.75 6.20 2.52
N GLU A 131 -10.81 4.89 2.38
CA GLU A 131 -11.62 4.04 3.27
C GLU A 131 -11.13 4.12 4.72
N ILE A 132 -9.82 4.03 4.93
CA ILE A 132 -9.25 3.98 6.30
C ILE A 132 -8.81 5.35 6.81
N ASN A 133 -8.67 6.34 5.94
CA ASN A 133 -8.26 7.70 6.33
C ASN A 133 -8.99 8.77 5.52
N PRO A 134 -10.33 8.81 5.60
CA PRO A 134 -11.09 9.75 4.77
C PRO A 134 -10.78 11.22 5.05
N LEU A 135 -10.46 11.57 6.30
CA LEU A 135 -10.20 12.95 6.72
C LEU A 135 -8.71 13.32 6.67
N GLY A 136 -7.85 12.37 6.36
CA GLY A 136 -6.43 12.66 6.15
C GLY A 136 -6.25 13.57 4.95
N VAL A 137 -5.19 14.39 4.97
CA VAL A 137 -4.91 15.41 3.94
C VAL A 137 -3.67 15.00 3.16
N HIS A 138 -3.79 14.99 1.83
CA HIS A 138 -2.65 14.72 0.96
C HIS A 138 -1.60 15.83 1.14
N PRO A 139 -0.33 15.49 1.40
CA PRO A 139 0.70 16.49 1.74
C PRO A 139 0.94 17.56 0.66
N ILE A 140 0.72 17.24 -0.61
CA ILE A 140 0.93 18.18 -1.72
C ILE A 140 -0.39 18.83 -2.14
N GLU A 141 -1.44 18.00 -2.32
CA GLU A 141 -2.72 18.50 -2.84
C GLU A 141 -3.50 19.35 -1.83
N GLY A 142 -3.27 19.14 -0.54
CA GLY A 142 -3.89 19.94 0.50
C GLY A 142 -5.38 19.68 0.72
N VAL A 143 -5.90 18.60 0.14
CA VAL A 143 -7.30 18.19 0.29
C VAL A 143 -7.38 16.80 0.90
N THR A 144 -8.53 16.45 1.44
CA THR A 144 -8.73 15.16 2.09
C THR A 144 -8.76 14.02 1.08
N TYR A 145 -8.42 12.82 1.56
CA TYR A 145 -8.50 11.62 0.69
C TYR A 145 -9.94 11.32 0.28
N GLN A 146 -10.90 11.65 1.13
CA GLN A 146 -12.32 11.54 0.78
C GLN A 146 -12.69 12.47 -0.39
N GLU A 147 -12.21 13.71 -0.37
CA GLU A 147 -12.44 14.66 -1.45
C GLU A 147 -11.78 14.19 -2.74
N LEU A 148 -10.53 13.72 -2.66
CA LEU A 148 -9.82 13.18 -3.80
C LEU A 148 -10.56 11.98 -4.40
N TRP A 149 -11.04 11.08 -3.55
CA TRP A 149 -11.76 9.89 -3.99
C TRP A 149 -13.08 10.25 -4.66
N SER A 150 -13.83 11.22 -4.10
CA SER A 150 -15.09 11.69 -4.67
C SER A 150 -14.92 12.32 -6.06
N ALA A 151 -13.78 12.97 -6.30
CA ALA A 151 -13.45 13.60 -7.57
C ALA A 151 -12.73 12.66 -8.55
N PHE A 152 -12.33 11.50 -8.10
CA PHE A 152 -11.54 10.56 -8.92
C PHE A 152 -12.42 9.90 -9.98
N ASP A 153 -11.96 9.91 -11.23
CA ASP A 153 -12.62 9.21 -12.31
C ASP A 153 -12.22 7.73 -12.28
N ASN A 154 -13.09 6.91 -11.71
CA ASN A 154 -12.89 5.47 -11.61
C ASN A 154 -13.75 4.66 -12.58
N THR A 155 -14.30 5.30 -13.63
CA THR A 155 -15.19 4.64 -14.59
C THR A 155 -14.49 3.51 -15.34
N SER A 156 -13.17 3.60 -15.53
CA SER A 156 -12.37 2.55 -16.15
C SER A 156 -11.82 1.53 -15.14
N SER A 157 -12.00 1.79 -13.86
CA SER A 157 -11.48 0.92 -12.80
C SER A 157 -12.54 -0.08 -12.37
N LYS A 158 -12.24 -1.36 -12.49
CA LYS A 158 -13.14 -2.43 -12.06
C LYS A 158 -12.64 -3.00 -10.73
N MET A 159 -12.82 -2.23 -9.67
CA MET A 159 -12.50 -2.68 -8.31
C MET A 159 -13.67 -3.41 -7.70
N LYS A 160 -13.41 -4.60 -7.19
CA LYS A 160 -14.40 -5.40 -6.48
C LYS A 160 -13.93 -5.64 -5.06
N LYS A 161 -14.69 -5.14 -4.09
CA LYS A 161 -14.40 -5.35 -2.68
C LYS A 161 -14.59 -6.83 -2.33
N GLN A 162 -13.58 -7.43 -1.71
CA GLN A 162 -13.66 -8.79 -1.21
C GLN A 162 -14.27 -8.79 0.18
N GLU A 163 -15.34 -9.56 0.39
CA GLU A 163 -16.02 -9.60 1.68
C GLU A 163 -15.25 -10.38 2.74
N THR A 164 -14.48 -11.36 2.31
CA THR A 164 -13.71 -12.19 3.22
C THR A 164 -12.33 -12.50 2.66
N LEU A 165 -11.33 -11.76 3.13
CA LEU A 165 -10.01 -12.35 3.22
C LEU A 165 -9.86 -12.76 4.68
N PRO A 166 -9.84 -14.05 5.00
CA PRO A 166 -9.61 -14.46 6.37
C PRO A 166 -8.19 -14.10 6.74
N ILE A 167 -8.10 -13.06 7.52
CA ILE A 167 -6.83 -12.58 8.05
C ILE A 167 -6.61 -13.25 9.40
#